data_b88c5c6b8a3306b9804cbebfba77c82f
#
_entry.id   b88c5c6b8a3306b9804cbebfba77c82f
#
_cell.length_a   1.000
_cell.length_b   1.000
_cell.length_c   1.000
_cell.angle_alpha   90.00
_cell.angle_beta   90.00
_cell.angle_gamma   90.00
#
_symmetry.space_group_name_H-M   'P 1'
#
loop_
_entity.id
_entity.type
_entity.pdbx_description
1 polymer ?
#
loop_
_entity_poly.entity_id
_entity_poly.type
_entity_poly.pdbx_seq_one_letter_code
_entity_poly.pdbx_strand_id
1 'polypeptide(L)'
;LRPARYMRTLGYISKHPVFKGLPSDCVADYVYSGIFPTAYERGEDVVAAGGEVISGGLSNHMWTRPADYAWGAGVYTVPVGRGQLICCHMKVLDALESNITSQILLANLADYAASQIKPGLEHLLLSRCIDPLKPSDYA
;
A
#
# COMPACT_ATOMS: atom_id res chain seq x y z
N LEU A 1 -2.40 12.70 -5.70
CA LEU A 1 -1.26 12.53 -4.78
C LEU A 1 -0.85 13.88 -4.19
N ARG A 2 -0.68 13.94 -2.89
CA ARG A 2 -0.21 15.15 -2.19
C ARG A 2 1.21 14.94 -1.67
N PRO A 3 2.08 15.97 -1.72
CA PRO A 3 3.42 15.88 -1.17
C PRO A 3 3.40 15.55 0.33
N ALA A 4 4.26 14.64 0.75
CA ALA A 4 4.34 14.18 2.14
C ALA A 4 5.26 15.04 3.04
N ARG A 5 5.53 16.28 2.66
CA ARG A 5 6.62 17.09 3.23
C ARG A 5 6.58 17.21 4.76
N TYR A 6 5.39 17.17 5.36
CA TYR A 6 5.19 17.28 6.81
C TYR A 6 4.53 16.06 7.46
N MET A 7 4.27 15.00 6.68
CA MET A 7 3.58 13.80 7.17
C MET A 7 4.50 12.80 7.87
N ARG A 8 5.83 12.98 7.78
CA ARG A 8 6.81 12.03 8.34
C ARG A 8 6.69 11.84 9.84
N THR A 9 6.43 12.91 10.57
CA THR A 9 6.38 12.91 12.04
C THR A 9 5.03 12.52 12.61
N LEU A 10 4.01 12.44 11.77
CA LEU A 10 2.63 12.13 12.17
C LEU A 10 2.08 10.92 11.41
N GLY A 11 2.95 10.07 10.88
CA GLY A 11 2.56 8.83 10.26
C GLY A 11 1.98 7.85 11.28
N TYR A 12 1.02 7.03 10.86
CA TYR A 12 0.47 5.95 11.66
C TYR A 12 0.49 4.62 10.90
N ILE A 13 0.57 3.55 11.64
CA ILE A 13 0.55 2.18 11.14
C ILE A 13 -0.56 1.44 11.89
N SER A 14 -1.58 0.99 11.19
CA SER A 14 -2.66 0.19 11.78
C SER A 14 -2.21 -1.25 12.02
N LYS A 15 -2.90 -1.92 12.94
CA LYS A 15 -2.73 -3.37 13.11
C LYS A 15 -3.33 -4.10 11.93
N HIS A 16 -2.47 -4.58 11.02
CA HIS A 16 -2.89 -5.25 9.79
C HIS A 16 -1.87 -6.33 9.38
N PRO A 17 -2.28 -7.44 8.73
CA PRO A 17 -1.38 -8.52 8.28
C PRO A 17 -0.19 -8.05 7.44
N VAL A 18 -0.34 -6.99 6.65
CA VAL A 18 0.74 -6.35 5.87
C VAL A 18 1.90 -5.90 6.76
N PHE A 19 1.66 -5.61 8.03
CA PHE A 19 2.70 -5.22 8.99
C PHE A 19 3.09 -6.33 9.97
N LYS A 20 2.83 -7.59 9.62
CA LYS A 20 3.21 -8.74 10.45
C LYS A 20 4.72 -8.74 10.69
N GLY A 21 5.13 -8.87 11.97
CA GLY A 21 6.53 -8.85 12.39
C GLY A 21 7.17 -7.45 12.40
N LEU A 22 6.41 -6.40 12.11
CA LEU A 22 6.81 -5.00 12.23
C LEU A 22 5.96 -4.31 13.31
N PRO A 23 6.46 -3.22 13.91
CA PRO A 23 5.66 -2.39 14.81
C PRO A 23 4.37 -1.92 14.12
N SER A 24 3.24 -2.13 14.77
CA SER A 24 1.91 -1.74 14.26
C SER A 24 1.02 -1.30 15.41
N ASP A 25 -0.12 -0.68 15.09
CA ASP A 25 -1.00 -0.02 16.04
C ASP A 25 -0.28 1.10 16.80
N CYS A 26 0.53 1.87 16.06
CA CYS A 26 1.43 2.88 16.61
C CYS A 26 1.63 4.05 15.63
N VAL A 27 2.25 5.11 16.13
CA VAL A 27 2.84 6.16 15.28
C VAL A 27 4.04 5.57 14.55
N ALA A 28 4.14 5.85 13.26
CA ALA A 28 5.27 5.40 12.45
C ALA A 28 6.55 6.09 12.93
N ASP A 29 7.47 5.30 13.43
CA ASP A 29 8.68 5.74 14.08
C ASP A 29 9.95 5.44 13.28
N TYR A 30 11.07 5.36 13.99
CA TYR A 30 12.39 5.09 13.46
C TYR A 30 12.48 3.84 12.56
N VAL A 31 11.73 2.77 12.85
CA VAL A 31 11.74 1.53 12.07
C VAL A 31 11.33 1.78 10.62
N TYR A 32 10.44 2.73 10.41
CA TYR A 32 9.91 3.10 9.09
C TYR A 32 10.63 4.28 8.44
N SER A 33 11.60 4.91 9.12
CA SER A 33 12.20 6.18 8.69
C SER A 33 12.83 6.13 7.30
N GLY A 34 13.39 4.99 6.91
CA GLY A 34 14.02 4.79 5.60
C GLY A 34 13.05 4.57 4.44
N ILE A 35 11.78 4.29 4.74
CA ILE A 35 10.78 3.91 3.73
C ILE A 35 9.55 4.81 3.72
N PHE A 36 9.58 5.94 4.42
CA PHE A 36 8.47 6.87 4.39
C PHE A 36 8.13 7.33 2.97
N PRO A 37 6.84 7.39 2.62
CA PRO A 37 6.43 7.87 1.32
C PRO A 37 6.74 9.36 1.14
N THR A 38 7.00 9.76 -0.09
CA THR A 38 7.15 11.17 -0.47
C THR A 38 5.82 11.82 -0.86
N ALA A 39 4.80 11.01 -1.09
CA ALA A 39 3.46 11.46 -1.39
C ALA A 39 2.44 10.45 -0.84
N TYR A 40 1.23 10.93 -0.58
CA TYR A 40 0.10 10.14 -0.09
C TYR A 40 -1.11 10.36 -0.99
N GLU A 41 -1.96 9.36 -1.08
CA GLU A 41 -3.31 9.54 -1.60
C GLU A 41 -4.17 10.25 -0.53
N ARG A 42 -5.23 10.94 -0.93
CA ARG A 42 -6.15 11.52 0.05
C ARG A 42 -6.94 10.40 0.73
N GLY A 43 -6.92 10.41 2.06
CA GLY A 43 -7.62 9.38 2.83
C GLY A 43 -9.13 9.39 2.57
N GLU A 44 -9.73 10.58 2.43
CA GLU A 44 -11.14 10.73 2.11
C GLU A 44 -11.52 10.09 0.78
N ASP A 45 -10.66 10.21 -0.23
CA ASP A 45 -10.92 9.66 -1.56
C ASP A 45 -10.85 8.12 -1.53
N VAL A 46 -9.91 7.56 -0.75
CA VAL A 46 -9.81 6.11 -0.52
C VAL A 46 -11.06 5.59 0.17
N VAL A 47 -11.51 6.24 1.24
CA VAL A 47 -12.72 5.85 1.97
C VAL A 47 -13.97 6.00 1.11
N ALA A 48 -14.09 7.08 0.35
CA ALA A 48 -15.22 7.30 -0.56
C ALA A 48 -15.28 6.23 -1.67
N ALA A 49 -14.13 5.69 -2.08
CA ALA A 49 -14.06 4.56 -3.01
C ALA A 49 -14.35 3.19 -2.35
N GLY A 50 -14.73 3.16 -1.07
CA GLY A 50 -14.96 1.93 -0.32
C GLY A 50 -13.67 1.21 0.10
N GLY A 51 -12.55 1.91 0.07
CA GLY A 51 -11.24 1.37 0.44
C GLY A 51 -10.98 1.41 1.95
N GLU A 52 -9.96 0.66 2.36
CA GLU A 52 -9.44 0.62 3.72
C GLU A 52 -8.04 1.26 3.75
N VAL A 53 -7.83 2.21 4.67
CA VAL A 53 -6.52 2.82 4.89
C VAL A 53 -5.79 2.07 5.99
N ILE A 54 -4.70 1.40 5.62
CA ILE A 54 -3.89 0.53 6.49
C ILE A 54 -2.76 1.30 7.16
N SER A 55 -2.16 2.25 6.46
CA SER A 55 -1.22 3.20 7.04
C SER A 55 -1.34 4.54 6.37
N GLY A 56 -0.94 5.58 7.06
CA GLY A 56 -1.05 6.91 6.50
C GLY A 56 -0.35 7.97 7.33
N GLY A 57 -0.69 9.21 7.08
CA GLY A 57 -0.15 10.34 7.81
C GLY A 57 -1.07 11.54 7.83
N LEU A 58 -0.85 12.38 8.81
CA LEU A 58 -1.54 13.66 8.96
C LEU A 58 -0.65 14.76 8.39
N SER A 59 -1.19 15.54 7.46
CA SER A 59 -0.60 16.80 7.03
C SER A 59 -1.00 17.88 8.03
N ASN A 60 -0.05 18.30 8.83
CA ASN A 60 -0.18 19.49 9.65
C ASN A 60 0.84 20.52 9.17
N HIS A 61 0.36 21.57 8.57
CA HIS A 61 1.18 22.73 8.26
C HIS A 61 1.10 23.68 9.46
N MET A 62 2.18 23.82 10.22
CA MET A 62 2.21 24.64 11.44
C MET A 62 1.73 26.11 11.25
N TRP A 63 1.62 26.55 10.00
CA TRP A 63 1.27 27.93 9.62
C TRP A 63 -0.04 28.02 8.84
N THR A 64 -0.79 26.94 8.70
CA THR A 64 -2.01 26.89 7.90
C THR A 64 -3.26 26.83 8.77
N ARG A 65 -4.35 27.26 8.16
CA ARG A 65 -5.67 27.30 8.81
C ARG A 65 -6.17 25.87 9.09
N PRO A 66 -7.06 25.67 10.07
CA PRO A 66 -7.65 24.35 10.37
C PRO A 66 -8.25 23.63 9.14
N ALA A 67 -8.70 24.39 8.13
CA ALA A 67 -9.23 23.86 6.88
C ALA A 67 -8.19 23.15 5.99
N ASP A 68 -6.90 23.34 6.28
CA ASP A 68 -5.80 22.74 5.50
C ASP A 68 -5.29 21.43 6.09
N TYR A 69 -5.88 20.96 7.19
CA TYR A 69 -5.58 19.62 7.68
C TYR A 69 -6.07 18.58 6.69
N ALA A 70 -5.15 17.74 6.25
CA ALA A 70 -5.47 16.60 5.40
C ALA A 70 -4.79 15.37 5.97
N TRP A 71 -5.49 14.25 5.92
CA TRP A 71 -4.88 12.97 6.17
C TRP A 71 -4.68 12.22 4.85
N GLY A 72 -3.63 11.42 4.81
CA GLY A 72 -3.23 10.71 3.61
C GLY A 72 -3.09 9.23 3.87
N ALA A 73 -3.39 8.44 2.85
CA ALA A 73 -3.21 7.00 2.82
C ALA A 73 -1.85 6.66 2.22
N GLY A 74 -1.02 5.92 2.97
CA GLY A 74 0.30 5.46 2.55
C GLY A 74 0.27 4.01 2.07
N VAL A 75 -0.40 3.14 2.81
CA VAL A 75 -0.77 1.79 2.39
C VAL A 75 -2.28 1.66 2.54
N TYR A 76 -2.95 1.20 1.49
CA TYR A 76 -4.39 1.10 1.48
C TYR A 76 -4.88 0.08 0.45
N THR A 77 -6.13 -0.34 0.59
CA THR A 77 -6.80 -1.20 -0.37
C THR A 77 -8.03 -0.50 -0.93
N VAL A 78 -8.38 -0.80 -2.17
CA VAL A 78 -9.61 -0.30 -2.81
C VAL A 78 -10.27 -1.45 -3.58
N PRO A 79 -11.59 -1.66 -3.43
CA PRO A 79 -12.31 -2.63 -4.23
C PRO A 79 -12.33 -2.19 -5.71
N VAL A 80 -12.02 -3.13 -6.62
CA VAL A 80 -12.06 -2.88 -8.06
C VAL A 80 -12.75 -4.05 -8.73
N GLY A 81 -13.97 -3.83 -9.18
CA GLY A 81 -14.78 -4.88 -9.79
C GLY A 81 -15.01 -6.04 -8.82
N ARG A 82 -14.52 -7.23 -9.15
CA ARG A 82 -14.61 -8.44 -8.31
C ARG A 82 -13.36 -8.68 -7.46
N GLY A 83 -12.35 -7.84 -7.59
CA GLY A 83 -11.08 -7.94 -6.90
C GLY A 83 -10.80 -6.75 -5.99
N GLN A 84 -9.56 -6.67 -5.56
CA GLN A 84 -9.06 -5.61 -4.70
C GLN A 84 -7.70 -5.14 -5.21
N LEU A 85 -7.50 -3.83 -5.26
CA LEU A 85 -6.22 -3.21 -5.51
C LEU A 85 -5.55 -2.92 -4.17
N ILE A 86 -4.28 -3.30 -4.03
CA ILE A 86 -3.45 -2.97 -2.88
C ILE A 86 -2.44 -1.92 -3.33
N CYS A 87 -2.46 -0.77 -2.71
CA CYS A 87 -1.57 0.34 -3.02
C CYS A 87 -0.59 0.56 -1.87
N CYS A 88 0.69 0.74 -2.20
CA CYS A 88 1.73 1.07 -1.24
C CYS A 88 2.57 2.23 -1.78
N HIS A 89 2.51 3.36 -1.11
CA HIS A 89 3.31 4.55 -1.41
C HIS A 89 4.63 4.60 -0.62
N MET A 90 4.83 3.65 0.31
CA MET A 90 6.11 3.53 1.00
C MET A 90 7.21 3.17 0.00
N LYS A 91 8.41 3.69 0.20
CA LYS A 91 9.59 3.47 -0.66
C LYS A 91 10.19 2.08 -0.49
N VAL A 92 9.34 1.06 -0.59
CA VAL A 92 9.74 -0.32 -0.33
C VAL A 92 10.77 -0.80 -1.36
N LEU A 93 10.52 -0.54 -2.64
CA LEU A 93 11.41 -0.99 -3.72
C LEU A 93 12.73 -0.22 -3.72
N ASP A 94 12.69 1.09 -3.44
CA ASP A 94 13.87 1.95 -3.43
C ASP A 94 14.87 1.55 -2.32
N ALA A 95 14.36 1.00 -1.21
CA ALA A 95 15.15 0.64 -0.05
C ALA A 95 15.37 -0.88 0.11
N LEU A 96 14.93 -1.68 -0.85
CA LEU A 96 14.86 -3.14 -0.71
C LEU A 96 16.22 -3.79 -0.43
N GLU A 97 17.30 -3.31 -1.04
CA GLU A 97 18.64 -3.89 -0.89
C GLU A 97 19.28 -3.58 0.47
N SER A 98 18.90 -2.48 1.10
CA SER A 98 19.58 -1.95 2.28
C SER A 98 18.73 -1.90 3.56
N ASN A 99 17.42 -2.16 3.46
CA ASN A 99 16.50 -1.98 4.57
C ASN A 99 15.67 -3.23 4.83
N ILE A 100 15.89 -3.86 5.97
CA ILE A 100 15.17 -5.08 6.38
C ILE A 100 13.67 -4.85 6.52
N THR A 101 13.23 -3.66 6.94
CA THR A 101 11.81 -3.31 7.04
C THR A 101 11.14 -3.35 5.67
N SER A 102 11.85 -2.90 4.62
CA SER A 102 11.37 -3.00 3.23
C SER A 102 11.18 -4.44 2.79
N GLN A 103 12.15 -5.30 3.11
CA GLN A 103 12.11 -6.72 2.74
C GLN A 103 10.93 -7.43 3.40
N ILE A 104 10.73 -7.21 4.71
CA ILE A 104 9.62 -7.77 5.47
C ILE A 104 8.29 -7.24 4.92
N LEU A 105 8.19 -5.94 4.68
CA LEU A 105 6.96 -5.32 4.19
C LEU A 105 6.60 -5.81 2.80
N LEU A 106 7.57 -5.97 1.89
CA LEU A 106 7.32 -6.51 0.55
C LEU A 106 6.81 -7.95 0.61
N ALA A 107 7.46 -8.80 1.41
CA ALA A 107 7.02 -10.18 1.62
C ALA A 107 5.58 -10.23 2.16
N ASN A 108 5.28 -9.42 3.17
CA ASN A 108 3.94 -9.36 3.74
C ASN A 108 2.89 -8.84 2.76
N LEU A 109 3.23 -7.86 1.91
CA LEU A 109 2.34 -7.36 0.85
C LEU A 109 2.01 -8.47 -0.16
N ALA A 110 3.01 -9.26 -0.55
CA ALA A 110 2.83 -10.40 -1.46
C ALA A 110 1.97 -11.49 -0.81
N ASP A 111 2.25 -11.85 0.44
CA ASP A 111 1.47 -12.84 1.20
C ASP A 111 0.02 -12.39 1.39
N TYR A 112 -0.17 -11.12 1.71
CA TYR A 112 -1.51 -10.55 1.85
C TYR A 112 -2.25 -10.58 0.51
N ALA A 113 -1.62 -10.16 -0.59
CA ALA A 113 -2.22 -10.22 -1.92
C ALA A 113 -2.61 -11.66 -2.30
N ALA A 114 -1.73 -12.64 -2.05
CA ALA A 114 -2.02 -14.05 -2.29
C ALA A 114 -3.22 -14.55 -1.47
N SER A 115 -3.33 -14.12 -0.21
CA SER A 115 -4.45 -14.49 0.67
C SER A 115 -5.81 -13.96 0.22
N GLN A 116 -5.84 -12.89 -0.61
CA GLN A 116 -7.07 -12.32 -1.14
C GLN A 116 -7.58 -13.02 -2.40
N ILE A 117 -6.78 -13.91 -2.98
CA ILE A 117 -7.18 -14.70 -4.16
C ILE A 117 -8.19 -15.75 -3.70
N LYS A 118 -9.44 -15.62 -4.18
CA LYS A 118 -10.47 -16.61 -3.86
C LYS A 118 -10.14 -17.95 -4.54
N PRO A 119 -10.29 -19.09 -3.82
CA PRO A 119 -10.14 -20.41 -4.42
C PRO A 119 -11.06 -20.55 -5.65
N GLY A 120 -10.51 -21.00 -6.76
CA GLY A 120 -11.21 -21.10 -8.05
C GLY A 120 -10.78 -20.08 -9.12
N LEU A 121 -10.13 -18.96 -8.74
CA LEU A 121 -9.54 -18.04 -9.70
C LEU A 121 -8.17 -18.52 -10.18
N GLU A 122 -7.47 -19.29 -9.35
CA GLU A 122 -6.16 -19.87 -9.67
C GLU A 122 -6.18 -20.70 -10.95
N HIS A 123 -7.24 -21.50 -11.13
CA HIS A 123 -7.40 -22.34 -12.33
C HIS A 123 -7.63 -21.50 -13.60
N LEU A 124 -8.27 -20.35 -13.49
CA LEU A 124 -8.55 -19.44 -14.62
C LEU A 124 -7.30 -18.63 -15.04
N LEU A 125 -6.45 -18.26 -14.09
CA LEU A 125 -5.22 -17.53 -14.35
C LEU A 125 -4.14 -18.46 -14.93
N LEU A 126 -3.99 -19.65 -14.37
CA LEU A 126 -3.05 -20.65 -14.86
C LEU A 126 -3.45 -21.18 -16.24
N SER A 127 -4.74 -21.40 -16.53
CA SER A 127 -5.18 -21.85 -17.84
C SER A 127 -4.97 -20.80 -18.93
N ARG A 128 -5.06 -19.52 -18.63
CA ARG A 128 -4.78 -18.43 -19.57
C ARG A 128 -3.29 -18.15 -19.79
N CYS A 129 -2.45 -18.44 -18.78
CA CYS A 129 -1.01 -18.28 -18.92
C CYS A 129 -0.32 -19.48 -19.60
N ILE A 130 -0.99 -20.63 -19.69
CA ILE A 130 -0.42 -21.89 -20.22
C ILE A 130 -0.94 -22.20 -21.63
N ASP A 131 -1.93 -21.45 -22.15
CA ASP A 131 -2.28 -21.60 -23.56
C ASP A 131 -1.08 -21.16 -24.44
N PRO A 132 -0.34 -22.10 -25.05
CA PRO A 132 0.74 -21.72 -25.93
C PRO A 132 0.10 -20.94 -27.10
N LEU A 133 0.59 -19.74 -27.34
CA LEU A 133 0.26 -18.96 -28.51
C LEU A 133 0.32 -19.87 -29.73
N LYS A 134 -0.82 -20.09 -30.37
CA LYS A 134 -0.88 -20.93 -31.58
C LYS A 134 -0.05 -20.25 -32.67
N PRO A 135 0.74 -20.99 -33.44
CA PRO A 135 1.55 -20.44 -34.54
C PRO A 135 0.74 -19.63 -35.59
N SER A 136 -0.60 -19.77 -35.60
CA SER A 136 -1.52 -19.02 -36.47
C SER A 136 -1.70 -17.55 -36.09
N ASP A 137 -1.23 -17.11 -34.91
CA ASP A 137 -1.43 -15.74 -34.45
C ASP A 137 -0.35 -14.77 -34.94
N TYR A 138 0.58 -15.28 -35.79
CA TYR A 138 1.69 -14.52 -36.38
C TYR A 138 1.65 -14.45 -37.91
N ALA A 139 0.50 -14.75 -38.52
CA ALA A 139 0.34 -14.67 -39.99
C ALA A 139 -0.39 -13.38 -40.40
#